data_47078b11499bd05899474f3fc61a884c
#
_entry.id   47078b11499bd05899474f3fc61a884c
#
_cell.length_a   1.000
_cell.length_b   1.000
_cell.length_c   1.000
_cell.angle_alpha   90.00
_cell.angle_beta   90.00
_cell.angle_gamma   90.00
#
_symmetry.space_group_name_H-M   'P 1'
#
loop_
_entity.id
_entity.type
_entity.pdbx_description
1 polymer ?
#
loop_
_entity_poly.entity_id
_entity_poly.type
_entity_poly.pdbx_seq_one_letter_code
_entity_poly.pdbx_strand_id
1 'polypeptide(L)'
;MIQTNNIHYSYDNLKVLKGVDLNIEKGEFVSIVGSSGAGKTTLLQLLGTLDNMQAGSLIINNKEVTKLNQKELAKFRNKEIGFVFQFHNLLNEFTALENICLPAYINGTNKKKAEQKGIELLELLGLKDRSEHKPDELSGGEQQRIAVARALINSPSILLADEPSGNLDSKNADELHQLFLKLNKEQGQTIVVITHNDVLANLADRKLKMKDGKIIMIKRRY
;
A
#
# COMPACT_ATOMS: atom_id res chain seq x y z
N MET A 1 5.35 -1.78 -14.77
CA MET A 1 4.19 -1.45 -13.90
C MET A 1 4.34 -0.07 -13.27
N ILE A 2 5.35 0.16 -12.45
CA ILE A 2 5.73 1.47 -11.91
C ILE A 2 7.10 1.83 -12.47
N GLN A 3 7.25 3.06 -12.98
CA GLN A 3 8.54 3.60 -13.41
C GLN A 3 8.69 5.02 -12.84
N THR A 4 9.81 5.26 -12.19
CA THR A 4 10.21 6.59 -11.74
C THR A 4 11.48 7.00 -12.46
N ASN A 5 11.58 8.27 -12.79
CA ASN A 5 12.77 8.84 -13.39
C ASN A 5 13.17 10.09 -12.60
N ASN A 6 14.36 10.04 -12.00
CA ASN A 6 15.04 11.14 -11.35
C ASN A 6 14.16 11.91 -10.34
N ILE A 7 13.46 11.16 -9.44
CA ILE A 7 12.59 11.79 -8.44
C ILE A 7 13.40 12.57 -7.42
N HIS A 8 13.08 13.85 -7.26
CA HIS A 8 13.56 14.71 -6.18
C HIS A 8 12.40 15.20 -5.33
N TYR A 9 12.63 15.29 -4.03
CA TYR A 9 11.67 15.83 -3.09
C TYR A 9 12.35 16.46 -1.88
N SER A 10 11.82 17.60 -1.43
CA SER A 10 12.31 18.32 -0.27
C SER A 10 11.15 18.79 0.59
N TYR A 11 11.34 18.76 1.91
CA TYR A 11 10.51 19.50 2.86
C TYR A 11 11.28 20.77 3.21
N ASP A 12 10.78 21.92 2.79
CA ASP A 12 11.48 23.19 2.90
C ASP A 12 12.93 23.09 2.36
N ASN A 13 13.93 23.27 3.24
CA ASN A 13 15.35 23.17 2.90
C ASN A 13 15.94 21.76 3.01
N LEU A 14 15.17 20.78 3.51
CA LEU A 14 15.65 19.41 3.72
C LEU A 14 15.42 18.57 2.46
N LYS A 15 16.48 18.29 1.70
CA LYS A 15 16.44 17.39 0.55
C LYS A 15 16.29 15.93 1.02
N VAL A 16 15.08 15.34 0.82
CA VAL A 16 14.75 13.99 1.27
C VAL A 16 14.98 12.96 0.17
N LEU A 17 14.54 13.21 -1.07
CA LEU A 17 14.84 12.35 -2.21
C LEU A 17 15.79 13.06 -3.16
N LYS A 18 16.80 12.31 -3.65
CA LYS A 18 17.95 12.88 -4.38
C LYS A 18 18.21 12.14 -5.68
N GLY A 19 17.20 12.13 -6.57
CA GLY A 19 17.28 11.43 -7.85
C GLY A 19 17.03 9.93 -7.69
N VAL A 20 15.77 9.54 -7.46
CA VAL A 20 15.38 8.14 -7.32
C VAL A 20 14.83 7.61 -8.63
N ASP A 21 15.53 6.61 -9.17
CA ASP A 21 15.12 5.82 -10.32
C ASP A 21 14.67 4.45 -9.85
N LEU A 22 13.48 4.03 -10.25
CA LEU A 22 12.90 2.76 -9.85
C LEU A 22 12.03 2.20 -10.97
N ASN A 23 12.15 0.90 -11.23
CA ASN A 23 11.24 0.16 -12.08
C ASN A 23 10.68 -1.03 -11.29
N ILE A 24 9.35 -1.18 -11.25
CA ILE A 24 8.66 -2.33 -10.62
C ILE A 24 7.79 -2.98 -11.68
N GLU A 25 7.90 -4.28 -11.81
CA GLU A 25 7.15 -5.08 -12.78
C GLU A 25 5.75 -5.42 -12.24
N LYS A 26 4.83 -5.77 -13.13
CA LYS A 26 3.49 -6.23 -12.73
C LYS A 26 3.60 -7.57 -12.01
N GLY A 27 2.91 -7.69 -10.89
CA GLY A 27 2.95 -8.89 -10.05
C GLY A 27 4.21 -9.01 -9.19
N GLU A 28 5.12 -8.03 -9.23
CA GLU A 28 6.32 -8.06 -8.41
C GLU A 28 6.01 -7.67 -6.96
N PHE A 29 6.56 -8.41 -6.00
CA PHE A 29 6.58 -8.04 -4.59
C PHE A 29 7.93 -7.40 -4.25
N VAL A 30 7.93 -6.12 -3.92
CA VAL A 30 9.13 -5.33 -3.61
C VAL A 30 9.10 -4.87 -2.16
N SER A 31 10.20 -5.07 -1.44
CA SER A 31 10.41 -4.47 -0.12
C SER A 31 11.44 -3.33 -0.19
N ILE A 32 11.17 -2.24 0.52
CA ILE A 32 12.06 -1.08 0.68
C ILE A 32 12.50 -1.02 2.13
N VAL A 33 13.80 -1.18 2.38
CA VAL A 33 14.40 -1.15 3.71
C VAL A 33 15.40 -0.01 3.84
N GLY A 34 15.72 0.39 5.06
CA GLY A 34 16.70 1.46 5.33
C GLY A 34 16.46 2.10 6.69
N SER A 35 17.42 2.89 7.15
CA SER A 35 17.32 3.62 8.43
C SER A 35 16.13 4.58 8.47
N SER A 36 15.71 4.98 9.68
CA SER A 36 14.77 6.08 9.84
C SER A 36 15.34 7.34 9.16
N GLY A 37 14.47 8.14 8.54
CA GLY A 37 14.88 9.35 7.81
C GLY A 37 15.51 9.10 6.42
N ALA A 38 15.67 7.85 5.96
CA ALA A 38 16.22 7.57 4.64
C ALA A 38 15.35 8.04 3.46
N GLY A 39 14.10 8.44 3.69
CA GLY A 39 13.15 8.91 2.67
C GLY A 39 12.16 7.85 2.19
N LYS A 40 12.06 6.69 2.87
CA LYS A 40 11.20 5.56 2.46
C LYS A 40 9.72 5.94 2.39
N THR A 41 9.17 6.46 3.47
CA THR A 41 7.76 6.90 3.54
C THR A 41 7.46 7.98 2.52
N THR A 42 8.37 8.96 2.33
CA THR A 42 8.24 10.00 1.30
C THR A 42 8.18 9.39 -0.10
N LEU A 43 9.06 8.43 -0.39
CA LEU A 43 9.01 7.71 -1.68
C LEU A 43 7.67 6.99 -1.87
N LEU A 44 7.18 6.27 -0.84
CA LEU A 44 5.90 5.56 -0.92
C LEU A 44 4.72 6.53 -1.12
N GLN A 45 4.72 7.67 -0.44
CA GLN A 45 3.70 8.71 -0.60
C GLN A 45 3.67 9.27 -2.01
N LEU A 46 4.84 9.50 -2.63
CA LEU A 46 4.92 9.93 -4.03
C LEU A 46 4.47 8.84 -4.99
N LEU A 47 4.90 7.59 -4.81
CA LEU A 47 4.41 6.44 -5.60
C LEU A 47 2.89 6.28 -5.47
N GLY A 48 2.35 6.57 -4.30
CA GLY A 48 0.93 6.55 -4.00
C GLY A 48 0.18 7.80 -4.40
N THR A 49 0.85 8.79 -4.98
CA THR A 49 0.23 10.07 -5.37
C THR A 49 -0.45 10.82 -4.21
N LEU A 50 0.01 10.59 -2.97
CA LEU A 50 -0.47 11.31 -1.79
C LEU A 50 0.17 12.69 -1.67
N ASP A 51 1.40 12.81 -2.16
CA ASP A 51 2.13 14.07 -2.27
C ASP A 51 2.38 14.45 -3.73
N ASN A 52 2.56 15.74 -3.98
CA ASN A 52 2.88 16.27 -5.30
C ASN A 52 4.38 16.15 -5.57
N MET A 53 4.72 15.57 -6.72
CA MET A 53 6.11 15.45 -7.15
C MET A 53 6.70 16.83 -7.47
N GLN A 54 7.87 17.14 -6.92
CA GLN A 54 8.55 18.42 -7.15
C GLN A 54 9.43 18.38 -8.40
N ALA A 55 10.09 17.24 -8.67
CA ALA A 55 10.88 17.03 -9.89
C ALA A 55 10.97 15.53 -10.21
N GLY A 56 11.19 15.22 -11.47
CA GLY A 56 11.19 13.86 -12.01
C GLY A 56 9.83 13.47 -12.62
N SER A 57 9.66 12.19 -12.93
CA SER A 57 8.41 11.67 -13.47
C SER A 57 8.03 10.34 -12.82
N LEU A 58 6.72 10.06 -12.79
CA LEU A 58 6.13 8.81 -12.31
C LEU A 58 5.13 8.30 -13.35
N ILE A 59 5.39 7.10 -13.82
CA ILE A 59 4.50 6.37 -14.72
C ILE A 59 3.97 5.15 -13.98
N ILE A 60 2.64 4.98 -13.97
CA ILE A 60 1.96 3.82 -13.40
C ILE A 60 1.00 3.28 -14.46
N ASN A 61 1.09 1.98 -14.77
CA ASN A 61 0.28 1.36 -15.82
C ASN A 61 0.33 2.12 -17.16
N ASN A 62 1.52 2.48 -17.59
CA ASN A 62 1.75 3.27 -18.80
C ASN A 62 1.10 4.67 -18.81
N LYS A 63 0.61 5.14 -17.67
CA LYS A 63 0.04 6.48 -17.51
C LYS A 63 1.00 7.35 -16.71
N GLU A 64 1.42 8.48 -17.28
CA GLU A 64 2.25 9.45 -16.58
C GLU A 64 1.38 10.27 -15.62
N VAL A 65 1.41 9.88 -14.34
CA VAL A 65 0.53 10.44 -13.30
C VAL A 65 0.91 11.87 -12.91
N THR A 66 2.15 12.27 -13.16
CA THR A 66 2.64 13.64 -12.92
C THR A 66 1.97 14.70 -13.80
N LYS A 67 1.35 14.29 -14.92
CA LYS A 67 0.62 15.19 -15.83
C LYS A 67 -0.88 15.30 -15.53
N LEU A 68 -1.39 14.53 -14.58
CA LEU A 68 -2.81 14.54 -14.23
C LEU A 68 -3.15 15.76 -13.37
N ASN A 69 -4.32 16.35 -13.62
CA ASN A 69 -4.88 17.33 -12.70
C ASN A 69 -5.39 16.66 -11.41
N GLN A 70 -5.67 17.44 -10.36
CA GLN A 70 -6.04 16.94 -9.03
C GLN A 70 -7.26 15.99 -9.06
N LYS A 71 -8.27 16.29 -9.87
CA LYS A 71 -9.48 15.46 -9.99
C LYS A 71 -9.19 14.12 -10.66
N GLU A 72 -8.39 14.14 -11.70
CA GLU A 72 -7.95 12.93 -12.42
C GLU A 72 -7.04 12.08 -11.53
N LEU A 73 -6.12 12.73 -10.80
CA LEU A 73 -5.21 12.07 -9.87
C LEU A 73 -5.96 11.38 -8.73
N ALA A 74 -6.97 12.04 -8.15
CA ALA A 74 -7.82 11.45 -7.12
C ALA A 74 -8.59 10.22 -7.63
N LYS A 75 -9.16 10.29 -8.85
CA LYS A 75 -9.82 9.13 -9.48
C LYS A 75 -8.83 8.01 -9.77
N PHE A 76 -7.66 8.34 -10.29
CA PHE A 76 -6.61 7.37 -10.57
C PHE A 76 -6.17 6.67 -9.29
N ARG A 77 -5.86 7.42 -8.23
CA ARG A 77 -5.47 6.87 -6.91
C ARG A 77 -6.54 5.94 -6.36
N ASN A 78 -7.79 6.37 -6.33
CA ASN A 78 -8.90 5.55 -5.82
C ASN A 78 -9.05 4.22 -6.56
N LYS A 79 -8.79 4.20 -7.87
CA LYS A 79 -8.95 3.01 -8.71
C LYS A 79 -7.72 2.10 -8.72
N GLU A 80 -6.53 2.67 -8.84
CA GLU A 80 -5.32 1.93 -9.19
C GLU A 80 -4.43 1.62 -7.97
N ILE A 81 -4.64 2.32 -6.84
CA ILE A 81 -3.72 2.24 -5.69
C ILE A 81 -4.48 1.89 -4.42
N GLY A 82 -4.09 0.80 -3.77
CA GLY A 82 -4.49 0.47 -2.41
C GLY A 82 -3.40 0.87 -1.42
N PHE A 83 -3.80 1.43 -0.27
CA PHE A 83 -2.89 1.80 0.80
C PHE A 83 -3.15 1.03 2.08
N VAL A 84 -2.08 0.54 2.71
CA VAL A 84 -2.07 -0.05 4.04
C VAL A 84 -1.03 0.70 4.87
N PHE A 85 -1.46 1.27 6.00
CA PHE A 85 -0.61 2.03 6.91
C PHE A 85 -0.29 1.24 8.18
N GLN A 86 0.73 1.65 8.91
CA GLN A 86 1.11 1.10 10.20
C GLN A 86 -0.02 1.26 11.24
N PHE A 87 -0.65 2.44 11.26
CA PHE A 87 -1.89 2.67 11.98
C PHE A 87 -3.04 2.40 11.01
N HIS A 88 -3.98 1.57 11.39
CA HIS A 88 -5.02 1.03 10.51
C HIS A 88 -5.89 2.12 9.84
N ASN A 89 -5.98 3.30 10.50
CA ASN A 89 -6.75 4.46 10.03
C ASN A 89 -8.19 4.08 9.63
N LEU A 90 -8.80 3.20 10.44
CA LEU A 90 -10.22 2.90 10.32
C LEU A 90 -11.03 4.04 10.93
N LEU A 91 -12.19 4.31 10.35
CA LEU A 91 -13.13 5.29 10.87
C LEU A 91 -13.97 4.62 11.96
N ASN A 92 -13.89 5.11 13.18
CA ASN A 92 -14.49 4.50 14.36
C ASN A 92 -16.03 4.52 14.34
N GLU A 93 -16.62 5.43 13.57
CA GLU A 93 -18.07 5.56 13.42
C GLU A 93 -18.67 4.46 12.53
N PHE A 94 -17.85 3.82 11.69
CA PHE A 94 -18.25 2.84 10.70
C PHE A 94 -17.91 1.42 11.13
N THR A 95 -18.74 0.46 10.73
CA THR A 95 -18.46 -0.97 10.87
C THR A 95 -17.26 -1.41 10.02
N ALA A 96 -16.78 -2.63 10.22
CA ALA A 96 -15.74 -3.24 9.39
C ALA A 96 -16.13 -3.26 7.90
N LEU A 97 -17.35 -3.69 7.60
CA LEU A 97 -17.87 -3.72 6.23
C LEU A 97 -17.95 -2.32 5.62
N GLU A 98 -18.47 -1.35 6.36
CA GLU A 98 -18.57 0.02 5.88
C GLU A 98 -17.18 0.63 5.62
N ASN A 99 -16.22 0.44 6.53
CA ASN A 99 -14.83 0.86 6.32
C ASN A 99 -14.23 0.29 5.02
N ILE A 100 -14.46 -1.00 4.75
CA ILE A 100 -14.00 -1.65 3.52
C ILE A 100 -14.66 -1.05 2.28
N CYS A 101 -15.96 -0.73 2.36
CA CYS A 101 -16.74 -0.28 1.20
C CYS A 101 -16.52 1.20 0.84
N LEU A 102 -15.99 2.03 1.75
CA LEU A 102 -15.82 3.46 1.54
C LEU A 102 -15.14 3.82 0.19
N PRO A 103 -13.98 3.24 -0.19
CA PRO A 103 -13.34 3.58 -1.46
C PRO A 103 -14.20 3.20 -2.68
N ALA A 104 -15.00 2.14 -2.58
CA ALA A 104 -15.92 1.74 -3.65
C ALA A 104 -17.08 2.73 -3.78
N TYR A 105 -17.62 3.23 -2.67
CA TYR A 105 -18.65 4.29 -2.69
C TYR A 105 -18.12 5.59 -3.31
N ILE A 106 -16.91 5.98 -2.96
CA ILE A 106 -16.22 7.16 -3.55
C ILE A 106 -16.03 6.96 -5.06
N ASN A 107 -15.78 5.73 -5.52
CA ASN A 107 -15.67 5.39 -6.94
C ASN A 107 -17.03 5.37 -7.67
N GLY A 108 -18.15 5.56 -6.96
CA GLY A 108 -19.51 5.49 -7.52
C GLY A 108 -20.07 4.08 -7.69
N THR A 109 -19.46 3.08 -7.05
CA THR A 109 -19.98 1.71 -7.05
C THR A 109 -21.30 1.64 -6.29
N ASN A 110 -22.29 0.96 -6.86
CA ASN A 110 -23.59 0.73 -6.21
C ASN A 110 -23.40 0.04 -4.85
N LYS A 111 -24.17 0.46 -3.83
CA LYS A 111 -24.07 -0.02 -2.44
C LYS A 111 -24.08 -1.55 -2.37
N LYS A 112 -25.08 -2.20 -2.97
CA LYS A 112 -25.23 -3.66 -2.94
C LYS A 112 -24.00 -4.39 -3.53
N LYS A 113 -23.44 -3.89 -4.63
CA LYS A 113 -22.22 -4.47 -5.24
C LYS A 113 -20.98 -4.26 -4.37
N ALA A 114 -20.85 -3.08 -3.76
CA ALA A 114 -19.73 -2.81 -2.88
C ALA A 114 -19.78 -3.69 -1.62
N GLU A 115 -20.94 -3.81 -0.99
CA GLU A 115 -21.15 -4.65 0.19
C GLU A 115 -20.91 -6.14 -0.12
N GLN A 116 -21.43 -6.65 -1.25
CA GLN A 116 -21.16 -8.03 -1.65
C GLN A 116 -19.64 -8.28 -1.77
N LYS A 117 -18.92 -7.41 -2.46
CA LYS A 117 -17.47 -7.53 -2.60
C LYS A 117 -16.73 -7.35 -1.27
N GLY A 118 -17.23 -6.47 -0.39
CA GLY A 118 -16.72 -6.30 0.96
C GLY A 118 -16.82 -7.58 1.79
N ILE A 119 -17.97 -8.28 1.72
CA ILE A 119 -18.17 -9.58 2.37
C ILE A 119 -17.23 -10.64 1.80
N GLU A 120 -17.05 -10.71 0.48
CA GLU A 120 -16.10 -11.64 -0.16
C GLU A 120 -14.67 -11.42 0.34
N LEU A 121 -14.25 -10.15 0.53
CA LEU A 121 -12.95 -9.81 1.09
C LEU A 121 -12.87 -10.18 2.57
N LEU A 122 -13.91 -9.95 3.36
CA LEU A 122 -13.96 -10.40 4.76
C LEU A 122 -13.85 -11.92 4.88
N GLU A 123 -14.51 -12.68 4.01
CA GLU A 123 -14.39 -14.15 3.95
C GLU A 123 -12.95 -14.57 3.61
N LEU A 124 -12.34 -13.95 2.59
CA LEU A 124 -10.95 -14.22 2.20
C LEU A 124 -9.97 -14.03 3.38
N LEU A 125 -10.28 -13.08 4.27
CA LEU A 125 -9.46 -12.71 5.43
C LEU A 125 -9.87 -13.41 6.73
N GLY A 126 -10.87 -14.30 6.69
CA GLY A 126 -11.36 -15.02 7.87
C GLY A 126 -12.09 -14.12 8.88
N LEU A 127 -12.72 -13.04 8.41
CA LEU A 127 -13.36 -12.00 9.25
C LEU A 127 -14.83 -11.79 8.92
N LYS A 128 -15.50 -12.77 8.26
CA LYS A 128 -16.91 -12.64 7.87
C LYS A 128 -17.80 -12.28 9.04
N ASP A 129 -17.60 -12.93 10.20
CA ASP A 129 -18.39 -12.73 11.42
C ASP A 129 -18.09 -11.39 12.11
N ARG A 130 -17.14 -10.61 11.59
CA ARG A 130 -16.76 -9.28 12.06
C ARG A 130 -17.34 -8.13 11.23
N SER A 131 -18.18 -8.41 10.23
CA SER A 131 -18.71 -7.42 9.28
C SER A 131 -19.35 -6.20 9.97
N GLU A 132 -20.13 -6.45 11.03
CA GLU A 132 -20.89 -5.44 11.77
C GLU A 132 -20.13 -4.84 12.98
N HIS A 133 -18.93 -5.35 13.29
CA HIS A 133 -18.13 -4.85 14.42
C HIS A 133 -17.50 -3.50 14.05
N LYS A 134 -17.40 -2.63 15.04
CA LYS A 134 -16.66 -1.36 14.97
C LYS A 134 -15.18 -1.56 15.32
N PRO A 135 -14.31 -0.64 14.94
CA PRO A 135 -12.86 -0.77 15.19
C PRO A 135 -12.49 -1.03 16.65
N ASP A 136 -13.19 -0.45 17.63
CA ASP A 136 -12.96 -0.64 19.05
C ASP A 136 -13.36 -2.03 19.58
N GLU A 137 -14.15 -2.77 18.81
CA GLU A 137 -14.54 -4.16 19.11
C GLU A 137 -13.61 -5.19 18.46
N LEU A 138 -12.56 -4.76 17.79
CA LEU A 138 -11.65 -5.59 16.98
C LEU A 138 -10.22 -5.56 17.54
N SER A 139 -9.55 -6.70 17.51
CA SER A 139 -8.12 -6.76 17.79
C SER A 139 -7.30 -5.99 16.77
N GLY A 140 -6.07 -5.57 17.11
CA GLY A 140 -5.18 -4.86 16.18
C GLY A 140 -4.90 -5.65 14.90
N GLY A 141 -4.77 -6.97 14.98
CA GLY A 141 -4.60 -7.84 13.81
C GLY A 141 -5.85 -7.89 12.92
N GLU A 142 -7.07 -7.93 13.52
CA GLU A 142 -8.32 -7.85 12.77
C GLU A 142 -8.47 -6.49 12.09
N GLN A 143 -8.19 -5.39 12.81
CA GLN A 143 -8.21 -4.03 12.24
C GLN A 143 -7.26 -3.90 11.05
N GLN A 144 -6.05 -4.46 11.15
CA GLN A 144 -5.08 -4.42 10.05
C GLN A 144 -5.55 -5.23 8.83
N ARG A 145 -6.13 -6.41 9.03
CA ARG A 145 -6.73 -7.18 7.93
C ARG A 145 -7.89 -6.43 7.27
N ILE A 146 -8.74 -5.74 8.05
CA ILE A 146 -9.79 -4.87 7.50
C ILE A 146 -9.19 -3.71 6.68
N ALA A 147 -8.10 -3.09 7.14
CA ALA A 147 -7.40 -2.06 6.38
C ALA A 147 -6.86 -2.61 5.05
N VAL A 148 -6.37 -3.85 5.02
CA VAL A 148 -5.99 -4.54 3.77
C VAL A 148 -7.20 -4.78 2.87
N ALA A 149 -8.33 -5.27 3.41
CA ALA A 149 -9.57 -5.45 2.64
C ALA A 149 -10.05 -4.13 2.03
N ARG A 150 -10.03 -3.04 2.81
CA ARG A 150 -10.35 -1.69 2.33
C ARG A 150 -9.44 -1.27 1.18
N ALA A 151 -8.15 -1.54 1.28
CA ALA A 151 -7.20 -1.25 0.21
C ALA A 151 -7.48 -2.05 -1.08
N LEU A 152 -8.05 -3.25 -0.97
CA LEU A 152 -8.32 -4.16 -2.09
C LEU A 152 -9.70 -3.99 -2.74
N ILE A 153 -10.63 -3.26 -2.14
CA ILE A 153 -12.05 -3.22 -2.57
C ILE A 153 -12.23 -2.81 -4.05
N ASN A 154 -11.41 -1.89 -4.54
CA ASN A 154 -11.46 -1.45 -5.94
C ASN A 154 -10.59 -2.32 -6.88
N SER A 155 -10.06 -3.46 -6.43
CA SER A 155 -9.11 -4.30 -7.18
C SER A 155 -7.93 -3.48 -7.75
N PRO A 156 -7.17 -2.80 -6.88
CA PRO A 156 -6.12 -1.90 -7.31
C PRO A 156 -5.01 -2.65 -8.04
N SER A 157 -4.34 -1.98 -8.97
CA SER A 157 -3.18 -2.54 -9.67
C SER A 157 -1.97 -2.67 -8.75
N ILE A 158 -1.89 -1.83 -7.71
CA ILE A 158 -0.77 -1.75 -6.78
C ILE A 158 -1.29 -1.68 -5.35
N LEU A 159 -0.68 -2.46 -4.46
CA LEU A 159 -0.82 -2.34 -3.02
C LEU A 159 0.46 -1.74 -2.44
N LEU A 160 0.34 -0.56 -1.82
CA LEU A 160 1.42 0.13 -1.12
C LEU A 160 1.24 -0.05 0.39
N ALA A 161 2.27 -0.46 1.10
CA ALA A 161 2.20 -0.69 2.53
C ALA A 161 3.37 -0.01 3.26
N ASP A 162 3.06 0.81 4.26
CA ASP A 162 4.05 1.47 5.11
C ASP A 162 4.03 0.84 6.50
N GLU A 163 5.09 0.07 6.83
CA GLU A 163 5.27 -0.64 8.10
C GLU A 163 4.01 -1.43 8.56
N PRO A 164 3.40 -2.25 7.69
CA PRO A 164 2.05 -2.77 7.92
C PRO A 164 1.92 -3.73 9.11
N SER A 165 3.02 -4.29 9.60
CA SER A 165 3.06 -5.17 10.78
C SER A 165 3.73 -4.54 12.00
N GLY A 166 4.08 -3.25 11.94
CA GLY A 166 4.90 -2.59 12.96
C GLY A 166 4.26 -2.51 14.36
N ASN A 167 2.93 -2.56 14.45
CA ASN A 167 2.17 -2.48 15.70
C ASN A 167 1.50 -3.81 16.09
N LEU A 168 1.81 -4.91 15.39
CA LEU A 168 1.21 -6.21 15.62
C LEU A 168 2.12 -7.09 16.50
N ASP A 169 1.51 -7.97 17.28
CA ASP A 169 2.22 -9.08 17.89
C ASP A 169 2.74 -10.06 16.81
N SER A 170 3.64 -10.95 17.19
CA SER A 170 4.33 -11.86 16.27
C SER A 170 3.36 -12.74 15.49
N LYS A 171 2.29 -13.24 16.11
CA LYS A 171 1.31 -14.11 15.45
C LYS A 171 0.52 -13.34 14.38
N ASN A 172 -0.04 -12.19 14.73
CA ASN A 172 -0.80 -11.35 13.79
C ASN A 172 0.11 -10.81 12.68
N ALA A 173 1.38 -10.50 12.98
CA ALA A 173 2.37 -10.11 11.98
C ALA A 173 2.62 -11.23 10.96
N ASP A 174 2.82 -12.48 11.42
CA ASP A 174 3.02 -13.63 10.53
C ASP A 174 1.79 -13.91 9.67
N GLU A 175 0.59 -13.84 10.22
CA GLU A 175 -0.66 -13.98 9.46
C GLU A 175 -0.77 -12.91 8.36
N LEU A 176 -0.42 -11.66 8.66
CA LEU A 176 -0.40 -10.57 7.67
C LEU A 176 0.67 -10.79 6.60
N HIS A 177 1.85 -11.28 6.96
CA HIS A 177 2.93 -11.59 6.02
C HIS A 177 2.51 -12.69 5.03
N GLN A 178 1.86 -13.76 5.53
CA GLN A 178 1.32 -14.83 4.68
C GLN A 178 0.20 -14.30 3.78
N LEU A 179 -0.64 -13.39 4.27
CA LEU A 179 -1.66 -12.75 3.46
C LEU A 179 -1.04 -11.97 2.27
N PHE A 180 -0.01 -11.16 2.49
CA PHE A 180 0.67 -10.45 1.40
C PHE A 180 1.29 -11.42 0.39
N LEU A 181 1.92 -12.49 0.88
CA LEU A 181 2.47 -13.52 0.00
C LEU A 181 1.38 -14.19 -0.85
N LYS A 182 0.26 -14.55 -0.24
CA LYS A 182 -0.90 -15.13 -0.92
C LYS A 182 -1.47 -14.20 -1.99
N LEU A 183 -1.71 -12.92 -1.66
CA LEU A 183 -2.18 -11.91 -2.61
C LEU A 183 -1.23 -11.77 -3.80
N ASN A 184 0.07 -11.78 -3.55
CA ASN A 184 1.06 -11.69 -4.62
C ASN A 184 1.10 -12.97 -5.48
N LYS A 185 1.26 -14.15 -4.88
CA LYS A 185 1.49 -15.40 -5.62
C LYS A 185 0.23 -15.97 -6.28
N GLU A 186 -0.93 -15.87 -5.62
CA GLU A 186 -2.18 -16.46 -6.13
C GLU A 186 -2.99 -15.47 -6.98
N GLN A 187 -2.92 -14.16 -6.67
CA GLN A 187 -3.71 -13.14 -7.37
C GLN A 187 -2.88 -12.23 -8.29
N GLY A 188 -1.56 -12.40 -8.30
CA GLY A 188 -0.66 -11.58 -9.12
C GLY A 188 -0.62 -10.10 -8.68
N GLN A 189 -0.98 -9.81 -7.40
CA GLN A 189 -0.99 -8.44 -6.88
C GLN A 189 0.42 -7.86 -6.86
N THR A 190 0.63 -6.70 -7.47
CA THR A 190 1.86 -5.94 -7.30
C THR A 190 1.88 -5.30 -5.92
N ILE A 191 2.94 -5.54 -5.15
CA ILE A 191 3.05 -5.08 -3.76
C ILE A 191 4.36 -4.32 -3.57
N VAL A 192 4.29 -3.15 -2.95
CA VAL A 192 5.47 -2.41 -2.47
C VAL A 192 5.31 -2.18 -0.99
N VAL A 193 6.22 -2.74 -0.19
CA VAL A 193 6.19 -2.60 1.26
C VAL A 193 7.43 -1.89 1.78
N ILE A 194 7.22 -0.90 2.63
CA ILE A 194 8.28 -0.38 3.50
C ILE A 194 8.25 -1.18 4.78
N THR A 195 9.39 -1.70 5.21
CA THR A 195 9.45 -2.40 6.49
C THR A 195 10.87 -2.43 7.05
N HIS A 196 10.96 -2.44 8.38
CA HIS A 196 12.16 -2.80 9.12
C HIS A 196 12.14 -4.27 9.60
N ASN A 197 11.02 -4.97 9.39
CA ASN A 197 10.90 -6.40 9.70
C ASN A 197 11.60 -7.24 8.63
N ASP A 198 12.67 -7.93 9.02
CA ASP A 198 13.46 -8.74 8.08
C ASP A 198 12.69 -9.94 7.52
N VAL A 199 11.75 -10.52 8.27
CA VAL A 199 10.93 -11.64 7.79
C VAL A 199 10.10 -11.17 6.59
N LEU A 200 9.32 -10.09 6.76
CA LEU A 200 8.52 -9.52 5.67
C LEU A 200 9.39 -9.06 4.49
N ALA A 201 10.50 -8.39 4.79
CA ALA A 201 11.41 -7.91 3.74
C ALA A 201 12.01 -9.05 2.89
N ASN A 202 12.25 -10.23 3.50
CA ASN A 202 12.81 -11.39 2.81
C ASN A 202 11.76 -12.24 2.07
N LEU A 203 10.46 -12.02 2.29
CA LEU A 203 9.39 -12.63 1.49
C LEU A 203 9.27 -12.00 0.10
N ALA A 204 9.71 -10.76 -0.06
CA ALA A 204 9.65 -10.03 -1.32
C ALA A 204 10.56 -10.67 -2.40
N ASP A 205 10.14 -10.57 -3.66
CA ASP A 205 10.95 -11.02 -4.81
C ASP A 205 12.21 -10.16 -4.97
N ARG A 206 12.11 -8.88 -4.56
CA ARG A 206 13.23 -7.93 -4.61
C ARG A 206 13.26 -7.03 -3.38
N LYS A 207 14.45 -6.92 -2.77
CA LYS A 207 14.72 -6.05 -1.62
C LYS A 207 15.54 -4.85 -2.08
N LEU A 208 15.02 -3.65 -1.88
CA LEU A 208 15.68 -2.37 -2.16
C LEU A 208 16.17 -1.77 -0.85
N LYS A 209 17.43 -1.35 -0.82
CA LYS A 209 17.98 -0.61 0.32
C LYS A 209 18.05 0.87 -0.01
N MET A 210 17.39 1.67 0.82
CA MET A 210 17.41 3.12 0.71
C MET A 210 18.30 3.74 1.78
N LYS A 211 19.14 4.70 1.38
CA LYS A 211 20.01 5.48 2.26
C LYS A 211 20.13 6.91 1.73
N ASP A 212 20.01 7.89 2.63
CA ASP A 212 20.24 9.32 2.35
C ASP A 212 19.51 9.84 1.10
N GLY A 213 18.25 9.37 0.89
CA GLY A 213 17.40 9.78 -0.23
C GLY A 213 17.70 9.10 -1.56
N LYS A 214 18.47 8.02 -1.57
CA LYS A 214 18.80 7.24 -2.78
C LYS A 214 18.58 5.75 -2.58
N ILE A 215 18.26 5.03 -3.65
CA ILE A 215 18.33 3.56 -3.68
C ILE A 215 19.79 3.18 -3.92
N ILE A 216 20.39 2.44 -2.97
CA ILE A 216 21.83 2.11 -2.99
C ILE A 216 22.12 0.64 -3.23
N MET A 217 21.14 -0.23 -3.08
CA MET A 217 21.30 -1.67 -3.27
C MET A 217 20.00 -2.28 -3.74
N ILE A 218 20.13 -3.24 -4.68
CA ILE A 218 19.02 -4.06 -5.17
C ILE A 218 19.44 -5.52 -4.97
N LYS A 219 18.69 -6.28 -4.16
CA LYS A 219 18.89 -7.72 -3.98
C LYS A 219 17.63 -8.43 -4.48
N ARG A 220 17.78 -9.36 -5.43
CA ARG A 220 16.71 -10.26 -5.90
C ARG A 220 16.75 -11.57 -5.11
N ARG A 221 15.58 -12.13 -4.86
CA ARG A 221 15.43 -13.49 -4.37
C ARG A 221 15.57 -14.43 -5.58
N TYR A 222 16.53 -15.35 -5.52
CA TYR A 222 16.71 -16.41 -6.51
C TYR A 222 15.86 -17.62 -6.16
#